data_b1fb47eb0b9b5d18a766371f8cce4bce
#
_entry.id   b1fb47eb0b9b5d18a766371f8cce4bce
#
_cell.length_a   1.000
_cell.length_b   1.000
_cell.length_c   1.000
_cell.angle_alpha   90.00
_cell.angle_beta   90.00
_cell.angle_gamma   90.00
#
_symmetry.space_group_name_H-M   'P 1'
#
loop_
_entity.id
_entity.type
_entity.pdbx_description
1 polymer ?
#
loop_
_entity_poly.entity_id
_entity_poly.type
_entity_poly.pdbx_seq_one_letter_code
_entity_poly.pdbx_strand_id
1 'polypeptide(L)'
;LSIRRQRQMCIRDRNMESKMSSLHDQEKSYSYFTLPKVKLNDMIVSNDKFLNNMRKHILECTRKYPSDLTYYNWLKGAYKSFKNENKKTVMYLVKEFEMKKAATAYKRSSTDKTGTIDPLKLKDYKFSDDIFKRLTITPDAKNHGMIMMLDWSGSMCDSIKQTTEQLMNLVWFCQKVNIPYEVYFFTSEVGGSALSLIHI
;
A
#
# COMPACT_ATOMS: atom_id res chain seq x y z
N LEU A 1 2.99 -28.14 -20.94
CA LEU A 1 3.88 -27.79 -19.82
C LEU A 1 4.81 -28.95 -19.55
N SER A 2 6.10 -28.73 -19.80
CA SER A 2 7.17 -29.73 -19.84
C SER A 2 7.32 -30.46 -18.49
N ILE A 3 7.45 -31.80 -18.57
CA ILE A 3 7.78 -32.74 -17.48
C ILE A 3 8.95 -32.24 -16.62
N ARG A 4 9.85 -31.44 -17.20
CA ARG A 4 10.96 -30.78 -16.50
C ARG A 4 10.51 -29.73 -15.48
N ARG A 5 9.45 -28.95 -15.77
CA ARG A 5 8.87 -27.97 -14.81
C ARG A 5 8.16 -28.67 -13.66
N GLN A 6 7.44 -29.75 -13.93
CA GLN A 6 6.81 -30.55 -12.87
C GLN A 6 7.84 -31.19 -11.94
N ARG A 7 8.94 -31.73 -12.46
CA ARG A 7 10.03 -32.26 -11.62
C ARG A 7 10.70 -31.19 -10.75
N GLN A 8 10.90 -29.98 -11.26
CA GLN A 8 11.46 -28.88 -10.47
C GLN A 8 10.51 -28.40 -9.37
N MET A 9 9.20 -28.36 -9.61
CA MET A 9 8.21 -28.07 -8.57
C MET A 9 8.22 -29.15 -7.49
N CYS A 10 8.17 -30.43 -7.85
CA CYS A 10 8.18 -31.53 -6.87
C CYS A 10 9.49 -31.62 -6.05
N ILE A 11 10.63 -31.19 -6.59
CA ILE A 11 11.89 -31.12 -5.84
C ILE A 11 11.85 -29.94 -4.85
N ARG A 12 11.29 -28.82 -5.27
CA ARG A 12 11.14 -27.61 -4.43
C ARG A 12 10.18 -27.86 -3.27
N ASP A 13 9.06 -28.52 -3.51
CA ASP A 13 8.08 -28.87 -2.48
C ASP A 13 8.65 -29.86 -1.47
N ARG A 14 9.37 -30.89 -1.91
CA ARG A 14 10.05 -31.84 -1.03
C ARG A 14 11.15 -31.19 -0.16
N ASN A 15 11.91 -30.25 -0.73
CA ASN A 15 12.91 -29.50 0.02
C ASN A 15 12.27 -28.54 1.03
N MET A 16 11.09 -28.03 0.73
CA MET A 16 10.33 -27.18 1.64
C MET A 16 9.71 -28.02 2.78
N GLU A 17 9.12 -29.17 2.46
CA GLU A 17 8.62 -30.13 3.46
C GLU A 17 9.72 -30.66 4.39
N SER A 18 10.90 -31.00 3.86
CA SER A 18 12.02 -31.45 4.69
C SER A 18 12.56 -30.35 5.60
N LYS A 19 12.57 -29.09 5.14
CA LYS A 19 12.96 -27.95 5.98
C LYS A 19 11.88 -27.62 7.00
N MET A 20 10.61 -27.76 6.68
CA MET A 20 9.52 -27.59 7.67
C MET A 20 9.55 -28.71 8.70
N SER A 21 9.79 -29.95 8.31
CA SER A 21 9.95 -31.09 9.22
C SER A 21 11.16 -30.90 10.13
N SER A 22 12.32 -30.46 9.62
CA SER A 22 13.50 -30.17 10.45
C SER A 22 13.30 -28.99 11.42
N LEU A 23 12.38 -28.07 11.13
CA LEU A 23 11.96 -27.03 12.05
C LEU A 23 10.99 -27.56 13.13
N HIS A 24 10.26 -28.62 12.83
CA HIS A 24 9.30 -29.24 13.74
C HIS A 24 9.96 -30.19 14.72
N ASP A 25 11.09 -30.82 14.35
CA ASP A 25 11.82 -31.79 15.17
C ASP A 25 12.68 -31.19 16.31
N GLN A 26 12.74 -29.86 16.42
CA GLN A 26 13.24 -29.27 17.64
C GLN A 26 12.11 -29.25 18.66
N GLU A 27 12.22 -30.06 19.71
CA GLU A 27 11.40 -30.01 20.93
C GLU A 27 11.54 -28.66 21.64
N LYS A 28 11.12 -27.60 20.96
CA LYS A 28 10.90 -26.32 21.61
C LYS A 28 9.49 -26.37 22.15
N SER A 29 9.38 -26.47 23.47
CA SER A 29 8.11 -26.26 24.15
C SER A 29 7.64 -24.84 23.82
N TYR A 30 6.71 -24.73 22.88
CA TYR A 30 6.07 -23.47 22.56
C TYR A 30 5.12 -23.11 23.69
N SER A 31 5.43 -22.08 24.43
CA SER A 31 4.48 -21.49 25.37
C SER A 31 3.60 -20.50 24.60
N TYR A 32 2.32 -20.81 24.49
CA TYR A 32 1.33 -19.94 23.87
C TYR A 32 0.84 -18.94 24.92
N PHE A 33 1.08 -17.66 24.68
CA PHE A 33 0.51 -16.59 25.49
C PHE A 33 -0.76 -16.09 24.82
N THR A 34 -1.86 -16.05 25.57
CA THR A 34 -3.07 -15.35 25.11
C THR A 34 -2.80 -13.85 25.18
N LEU A 35 -2.97 -13.17 24.06
CA LEU A 35 -2.86 -11.72 24.02
C LEU A 35 -3.89 -11.11 24.96
N PRO A 36 -3.49 -10.19 25.86
CA PRO A 36 -4.43 -9.48 26.70
C PRO A 36 -5.43 -8.67 25.86
N LYS A 37 -6.66 -8.57 26.30
CA LYS A 37 -7.65 -7.69 25.67
C LYS A 37 -7.25 -6.24 25.91
N VAL A 38 -6.66 -5.62 24.91
CA VAL A 38 -6.20 -4.23 24.98
C VAL A 38 -7.26 -3.31 24.38
N LYS A 39 -7.49 -2.16 25.01
CA LYS A 39 -8.33 -1.11 24.43
C LYS A 39 -7.49 -0.33 23.42
N LEU A 40 -7.76 -0.51 22.14
CA LEU A 40 -7.01 0.11 21.04
C LEU A 40 -6.99 1.64 21.14
N ASN A 41 -8.07 2.25 21.65
CA ASN A 41 -8.15 3.71 21.79
C ASN A 41 -7.11 4.29 22.76
N ASP A 42 -6.61 3.50 23.70
CA ASP A 42 -5.59 3.95 24.66
C ASP A 42 -4.17 3.83 24.04
N MET A 43 -4.03 3.05 22.99
CA MET A 43 -2.75 2.80 22.32
C MET A 43 -2.57 3.64 21.06
N ILE A 44 -3.66 4.08 20.44
CA ILE A 44 -3.63 4.86 19.20
C ILE A 44 -3.58 6.35 19.54
N VAL A 45 -2.51 7.01 19.17
CA VAL A 45 -2.39 8.48 19.27
C VAL A 45 -2.89 9.09 17.96
N SER A 46 -3.91 9.95 18.05
CA SER A 46 -4.40 10.66 16.87
C SER A 46 -3.35 11.61 16.30
N ASN A 47 -3.36 11.79 14.98
CA ASN A 47 -2.48 12.71 14.27
C ASN A 47 -2.50 14.14 14.84
N ASP A 48 -3.69 14.66 15.16
CA ASP A 48 -3.83 16.01 15.72
C ASP A 48 -3.11 16.16 17.05
N LYS A 49 -3.25 15.17 17.92
CA LYS A 49 -2.54 15.14 19.22
C LYS A 49 -1.03 15.09 19.02
N PHE A 50 -0.57 14.24 18.10
CA PHE A 50 0.84 14.14 17.77
C PHE A 50 1.39 15.44 17.19
N LEU A 51 0.73 16.03 16.18
CA LEU A 51 1.15 17.28 15.56
C LEU A 51 1.16 18.45 16.55
N ASN A 52 0.19 18.52 17.46
CA ASN A 52 0.16 19.55 18.50
C ASN A 52 1.33 19.42 19.49
N ASN A 53 1.67 18.19 19.88
CA ASN A 53 2.83 17.92 20.72
C ASN A 53 4.13 18.27 19.99
N MET A 54 4.27 17.88 18.72
CA MET A 54 5.42 18.22 17.88
C MET A 54 5.57 19.75 17.73
N ARG A 55 4.49 20.46 17.46
CA ARG A 55 4.52 21.94 17.37
C ARG A 55 4.98 22.58 18.67
N LYS A 56 4.48 22.13 19.83
CA LYS A 56 4.92 22.60 21.14
C LYS A 56 6.41 22.36 21.34
N HIS A 57 6.87 21.15 21.07
CA HIS A 57 8.27 20.78 21.18
C HIS A 57 9.17 21.63 20.27
N ILE A 58 8.78 21.83 19.01
CA ILE A 58 9.50 22.68 18.06
C ILE A 58 9.60 24.12 18.57
N LEU A 59 8.50 24.68 19.09
CA LEU A 59 8.48 26.05 19.64
C LEU A 59 9.40 26.16 20.85
N GLU A 60 9.42 25.19 21.73
CA GLU A 60 10.30 25.15 22.90
C GLU A 60 11.77 25.06 22.49
N CYS A 61 12.10 24.15 21.55
CA CYS A 61 13.45 24.01 21.03
C CYS A 61 13.92 25.29 20.32
N THR A 62 13.08 25.88 19.45
CA THR A 62 13.41 27.14 18.75
C THR A 62 13.61 28.28 19.71
N ARG A 63 12.84 28.33 20.81
CA ARG A 63 13.02 29.36 21.86
C ARG A 63 14.34 29.20 22.61
N LYS A 64 14.75 27.95 22.87
CA LYS A 64 15.98 27.63 23.60
C LYS A 64 17.21 27.67 22.69
N TYR A 65 17.07 27.27 21.43
CA TYR A 65 18.15 27.18 20.44
C TYR A 65 17.71 27.86 19.13
N PRO A 66 17.93 29.14 18.91
CA PRO A 66 17.51 29.86 17.69
C PRO A 66 18.10 29.31 16.39
N SER A 67 19.25 28.59 16.46
CA SER A 67 19.88 27.91 15.33
C SER A 67 19.02 26.80 14.72
N ASP A 68 18.08 26.24 15.49
CA ASP A 68 17.21 25.17 15.04
C ASP A 68 16.22 25.66 13.98
N LEU A 69 15.91 26.93 13.92
CA LEU A 69 15.07 27.51 12.87
C LEU A 69 15.68 27.35 11.47
N THR A 70 16.99 27.47 11.36
CA THR A 70 17.72 27.22 10.11
C THR A 70 17.60 25.75 9.68
N TYR A 71 17.67 24.83 10.62
CA TYR A 71 17.49 23.41 10.36
C TYR A 71 16.07 23.09 9.84
N TYR A 72 15.02 23.66 10.44
CA TYR A 72 13.65 23.47 9.95
C TYR A 72 13.42 24.07 8.56
N ASN A 73 14.01 25.19 8.26
CA ASN A 73 13.96 25.78 6.92
C ASN A 73 14.70 24.91 5.88
N TRP A 74 15.84 24.35 6.27
CA TRP A 74 16.57 23.38 5.46
C TRP A 74 15.74 22.11 5.20
N LEU A 75 15.07 21.57 6.24
CA LEU A 75 14.18 20.40 6.08
C LEU A 75 13.04 20.67 5.10
N LYS A 76 12.42 21.86 5.18
CA LYS A 76 11.37 22.25 4.21
C LYS A 76 11.92 22.30 2.78
N GLY A 77 13.12 22.82 2.61
CA GLY A 77 13.82 22.85 1.32
C GLY A 77 14.09 21.44 0.80
N ALA A 78 14.65 20.58 1.65
CA ALA A 78 14.94 19.19 1.33
C ALA A 78 13.67 18.41 0.94
N TYR A 79 12.58 18.58 1.68
CA TYR A 79 11.29 17.99 1.34
C TYR A 79 10.76 18.45 -0.03
N LYS A 80 10.88 19.73 -0.34
CA LYS A 80 10.47 20.30 -1.63
C LYS A 80 11.29 19.74 -2.79
N SER A 81 12.61 19.64 -2.64
CA SER A 81 13.50 19.01 -3.62
C SER A 81 13.13 17.55 -3.83
N PHE A 82 13.02 16.78 -2.76
CA PHE A 82 12.63 15.38 -2.80
C PHE A 82 11.29 15.18 -3.53
N LYS A 83 10.29 16.00 -3.24
CA LYS A 83 8.98 15.93 -3.91
C LYS A 83 9.09 16.20 -5.41
N ASN A 84 9.92 17.17 -5.81
CA ASN A 84 10.11 17.52 -7.23
C ASN A 84 10.86 16.41 -7.98
N GLU A 85 11.89 15.84 -7.37
CA GLU A 85 12.69 14.74 -7.95
C GLU A 85 11.85 13.50 -8.19
N ASN A 86 11.01 13.14 -7.20
CA ASN A 86 10.20 11.92 -7.27
C ASN A 86 8.89 12.10 -8.07
N LYS A 87 8.52 13.33 -8.41
CA LYS A 87 7.26 13.62 -9.12
C LYS A 87 7.12 12.82 -10.40
N LYS A 88 8.19 12.69 -11.19
CA LYS A 88 8.17 11.94 -12.47
C LYS A 88 7.96 10.45 -12.21
N THR A 89 8.66 9.89 -11.22
CA THR A 89 8.56 8.47 -10.85
C THR A 89 7.15 8.11 -10.37
N VAL A 90 6.58 8.95 -9.50
CA VAL A 90 5.20 8.75 -9.02
C VAL A 90 4.19 8.84 -10.18
N MET A 91 4.34 9.81 -11.09
CA MET A 91 3.46 9.94 -12.25
C MET A 91 3.57 8.74 -13.20
N TYR A 92 4.77 8.18 -13.36
CA TYR A 92 4.95 6.96 -14.14
C TYR A 92 4.21 5.77 -13.50
N LEU A 93 4.35 5.59 -12.18
CA LEU A 93 3.64 4.54 -11.45
C LEU A 93 2.10 4.69 -11.57
N VAL A 94 1.61 5.91 -11.47
CA VAL A 94 0.17 6.22 -11.66
C VAL A 94 -0.28 5.79 -13.06
N LYS A 95 0.46 6.18 -14.10
CA LYS A 95 0.14 5.81 -15.48
C LYS A 95 0.10 4.29 -15.68
N GLU A 96 1.12 3.59 -15.19
CA GLU A 96 1.20 2.12 -15.27
C GLU A 96 0.03 1.44 -14.55
N PHE A 97 -0.32 1.97 -13.36
CA PHE A 97 -1.44 1.44 -12.60
C PHE A 97 -2.78 1.66 -13.32
N GLU A 98 -3.03 2.87 -13.83
CA GLU A 98 -4.25 3.19 -14.57
C GLU A 98 -4.39 2.35 -15.84
N MET A 99 -3.29 2.16 -16.57
CA MET A 99 -3.30 1.29 -17.76
C MET A 99 -3.63 -0.16 -17.38
N LYS A 100 -3.04 -0.71 -16.31
CA LYS A 100 -3.34 -2.06 -15.83
C LYS A 100 -4.77 -2.18 -15.32
N LYS A 101 -5.26 -1.15 -14.62
CA LYS A 101 -6.65 -1.09 -14.13
C LYS A 101 -7.64 -1.10 -15.31
N ALA A 102 -7.41 -0.27 -16.32
CA ALA A 102 -8.23 -0.21 -17.53
C ALA A 102 -8.18 -1.52 -18.31
N ALA A 103 -7.01 -2.11 -18.50
CA ALA A 103 -6.85 -3.40 -19.17
C ALA A 103 -7.57 -4.53 -18.42
N THR A 104 -7.53 -4.54 -17.08
CA THR A 104 -8.22 -5.52 -16.26
C THR A 104 -9.74 -5.34 -16.32
N ALA A 105 -10.21 -4.08 -16.30
CA ALA A 105 -11.62 -3.76 -16.45
C ALA A 105 -12.14 -4.20 -17.84
N TYR A 106 -11.39 -3.93 -18.89
CA TYR A 106 -11.72 -4.39 -20.23
C TYR A 106 -11.74 -5.92 -20.34
N LYS A 107 -10.79 -6.62 -19.74
CA LYS A 107 -10.75 -8.07 -19.71
C LYS A 107 -11.95 -8.70 -18.98
N ARG A 108 -12.49 -8.00 -17.97
CA ARG A 108 -13.67 -8.42 -17.21
C ARG A 108 -14.98 -7.93 -17.82
N SER A 109 -14.91 -7.09 -18.85
CA SER A 109 -16.10 -6.60 -19.54
C SER A 109 -16.79 -7.73 -20.26
N SER A 110 -18.11 -7.81 -20.13
CA SER A 110 -18.96 -8.66 -20.94
C SER A 110 -19.51 -7.87 -22.10
N THR A 111 -19.60 -8.52 -23.26
CA THR A 111 -20.24 -7.94 -24.43
C THR A 111 -21.55 -8.65 -24.63
N ASP A 112 -22.64 -7.97 -24.33
CA ASP A 112 -23.98 -8.51 -24.54
C ASP A 112 -24.55 -7.97 -25.83
N LYS A 113 -25.30 -8.81 -26.52
CA LYS A 113 -26.15 -8.38 -27.65
C LYS A 113 -27.36 -7.69 -27.05
N THR A 114 -27.51 -6.41 -27.30
CA THR A 114 -28.67 -5.64 -26.83
C THR A 114 -29.88 -5.87 -27.74
N GLY A 115 -31.10 -5.68 -27.21
CA GLY A 115 -32.32 -5.72 -28.01
C GLY A 115 -32.45 -4.58 -29.03
N THR A 116 -31.46 -3.70 -29.13
CA THR A 116 -31.45 -2.58 -30.11
C THR A 116 -30.84 -3.06 -31.43
N ILE A 117 -31.60 -2.95 -32.48
CA ILE A 117 -31.16 -3.34 -33.85
C ILE A 117 -30.09 -2.36 -34.37
N ASP A 118 -29.04 -2.88 -34.98
CA ASP A 118 -28.04 -2.10 -35.68
C ASP A 118 -28.47 -1.93 -37.14
N PRO A 119 -28.82 -0.70 -37.58
CA PRO A 119 -29.30 -0.48 -38.96
C PRO A 119 -28.30 -0.90 -40.05
N LEU A 120 -26.99 -0.85 -39.74
CA LEU A 120 -25.96 -1.23 -40.68
C LEU A 120 -25.85 -2.76 -40.85
N LYS A 121 -26.18 -3.52 -39.81
CA LYS A 121 -26.17 -4.97 -39.85
C LYS A 121 -27.51 -5.58 -40.29
N LEU A 122 -28.56 -4.77 -40.30
CA LEU A 122 -29.89 -5.23 -40.67
C LEU A 122 -29.96 -5.76 -42.11
N LYS A 123 -29.10 -5.26 -43.01
CA LYS A 123 -29.04 -5.76 -44.39
C LYS A 123 -28.63 -7.25 -44.48
N ASP A 124 -27.89 -7.74 -43.53
CA ASP A 124 -27.33 -9.08 -43.51
C ASP A 124 -28.18 -10.06 -42.67
N TYR A 125 -29.43 -9.69 -42.28
CA TYR A 125 -30.30 -10.45 -41.38
C TYR A 125 -30.62 -11.86 -41.90
N LYS A 126 -30.51 -12.14 -43.20
CA LYS A 126 -30.74 -13.46 -43.80
C LYS A 126 -29.56 -14.40 -43.64
N PHE A 127 -28.37 -13.85 -43.37
CA PHE A 127 -27.12 -14.59 -43.32
C PHE A 127 -26.43 -14.60 -41.95
N SER A 128 -26.83 -13.73 -41.06
CA SER A 128 -26.23 -13.56 -39.77
C SER A 128 -27.26 -13.19 -38.69
N ASP A 129 -27.20 -13.91 -37.56
CA ASP A 129 -28.02 -13.60 -36.37
C ASP A 129 -27.49 -12.41 -35.57
N ASP A 130 -26.31 -11.86 -35.93
CA ASP A 130 -25.63 -10.75 -35.22
C ASP A 130 -26.13 -9.39 -35.72
N ILE A 131 -27.45 -9.18 -35.62
CA ILE A 131 -28.12 -7.94 -36.08
C ILE A 131 -28.28 -6.89 -34.98
N PHE A 132 -27.93 -7.23 -33.75
CA PHE A 132 -28.08 -6.32 -32.61
C PHE A 132 -26.81 -5.55 -32.31
N LYS A 133 -26.98 -4.33 -31.78
CA LYS A 133 -25.87 -3.56 -31.23
C LYS A 133 -25.25 -4.29 -30.04
N ARG A 134 -23.92 -4.27 -29.99
CA ARG A 134 -23.19 -4.81 -28.83
C ARG A 134 -23.03 -3.73 -27.77
N LEU A 135 -23.42 -4.05 -26.53
CA LEU A 135 -23.16 -3.21 -25.38
C LEU A 135 -22.04 -3.86 -24.56
N THR A 136 -20.98 -3.12 -24.34
CA THR A 136 -19.91 -3.54 -23.44
C THR A 136 -20.21 -3.05 -22.04
N ILE A 137 -20.50 -3.97 -21.13
CA ILE A 137 -20.73 -3.67 -19.72
C ILE A 137 -19.40 -3.88 -18.98
N THR A 138 -18.84 -2.80 -18.47
CA THR A 138 -17.68 -2.85 -17.59
C THR A 138 -18.16 -2.90 -16.15
N PRO A 139 -17.83 -3.96 -15.40
CA PRO A 139 -18.19 -4.00 -13.99
C PRO A 139 -17.46 -2.92 -13.21
N ASP A 140 -18.17 -2.26 -12.30
CA ASP A 140 -17.58 -1.28 -11.40
C ASP A 140 -16.48 -1.92 -10.56
N ALA A 141 -15.27 -1.43 -10.71
CA ALA A 141 -14.14 -1.87 -9.91
C ALA A 141 -14.23 -1.22 -8.53
N LYS A 142 -14.45 -2.04 -7.49
CA LYS A 142 -14.36 -1.57 -6.11
C LYS A 142 -12.90 -1.24 -5.81
N ASN A 143 -12.65 -0.04 -5.29
CA ASN A 143 -11.32 0.34 -4.81
C ASN A 143 -11.08 -0.37 -3.47
N HIS A 144 -9.93 -1.02 -3.36
CA HIS A 144 -9.43 -1.54 -2.09
C HIS A 144 -8.68 -0.42 -1.38
N GLY A 145 -8.88 -0.30 -0.06
CA GLY A 145 -8.07 0.58 0.77
C GLY A 145 -6.67 0.00 0.99
N MET A 146 -5.72 0.85 1.34
CA MET A 146 -4.35 0.47 1.67
C MET A 146 -4.03 0.90 3.09
N ILE A 147 -3.52 -0.03 3.91
CA ILE A 147 -3.00 0.27 5.25
C ILE A 147 -1.48 0.11 5.18
N MET A 148 -0.77 1.16 5.56
CA MET A 148 0.70 1.18 5.60
C MET A 148 1.14 1.27 7.06
N MET A 149 2.00 0.35 7.46
CA MET A 149 2.55 0.31 8.82
C MET A 149 4.06 0.49 8.73
N LEU A 150 4.58 1.51 9.41
CA LEU A 150 6.00 1.82 9.45
C LEU A 150 6.55 1.55 10.85
N ASP A 151 7.61 0.75 10.90
CA ASP A 151 8.38 0.54 12.13
C ASP A 151 9.26 1.76 12.41
N TRP A 152 9.02 2.37 13.59
CA TRP A 152 9.79 3.51 14.10
C TRP A 152 10.63 3.09 15.32
N SER A 153 11.16 1.87 15.30
CA SER A 153 12.03 1.38 16.37
C SER A 153 13.46 1.90 16.22
N GLY A 154 14.21 1.90 17.35
CA GLY A 154 15.60 2.38 17.37
C GLY A 154 16.53 1.61 16.41
N SER A 155 16.25 0.33 16.15
CA SER A 155 17.00 -0.49 15.19
C SER A 155 16.90 -0.01 13.74
N MET A 156 15.88 0.80 13.43
CA MET A 156 15.64 1.34 12.08
C MET A 156 16.36 2.66 11.83
N CYS A 157 17.15 3.19 12.76
CA CYS A 157 17.79 4.52 12.65
C CYS A 157 18.50 4.76 11.32
N ASP A 158 19.23 3.76 10.80
CA ASP A 158 20.00 3.90 9.57
C ASP A 158 19.13 3.88 8.30
N SER A 159 17.97 3.24 8.36
CA SER A 159 17.08 3.03 7.20
C SER A 159 15.81 3.87 7.24
N ILE A 160 15.50 4.51 8.39
CA ILE A 160 14.24 5.23 8.61
C ILE A 160 14.01 6.35 7.57
N LYS A 161 15.06 7.05 7.17
CA LYS A 161 14.98 8.09 6.15
C LYS A 161 14.51 7.53 4.81
N GLN A 162 15.16 6.49 4.34
CA GLN A 162 14.86 5.85 3.05
C GLN A 162 13.45 5.25 3.05
N THR A 163 13.08 4.60 4.16
CA THR A 163 11.75 4.00 4.32
C THR A 163 10.66 5.06 4.34
N THR A 164 10.91 6.20 5.00
CA THR A 164 9.97 7.34 5.01
C THR A 164 9.85 7.96 3.62
N GLU A 165 10.95 8.07 2.87
CA GLU A 165 10.93 8.56 1.48
C GLU A 165 10.09 7.65 0.57
N GLN A 166 10.21 6.34 0.71
CA GLN A 166 9.38 5.36 -0.01
C GLN A 166 7.91 5.46 0.39
N LEU A 167 7.63 5.59 1.68
CA LEU A 167 6.28 5.79 2.19
C LEU A 167 5.62 7.03 1.58
N MET A 168 6.35 8.16 1.53
CA MET A 168 5.85 9.40 0.92
C MET A 168 5.50 9.20 -0.56
N ASN A 169 6.33 8.48 -1.31
CA ASN A 169 6.05 8.17 -2.72
C ASN A 169 4.77 7.33 -2.87
N LEU A 170 4.56 6.35 -1.99
CA LEU A 170 3.33 5.54 -1.98
C LEU A 170 2.10 6.37 -1.59
N VAL A 171 2.23 7.26 -0.61
CA VAL A 171 1.14 8.17 -0.21
C VAL A 171 0.76 9.08 -1.38
N TRP A 172 1.73 9.70 -2.07
CA TRP A 172 1.43 10.53 -3.25
C TRP A 172 0.82 9.73 -4.40
N PHE A 173 1.26 8.48 -4.58
CA PHE A 173 0.65 7.57 -5.53
C PHE A 173 -0.82 7.31 -5.17
N CYS A 174 -1.13 6.93 -3.93
CA CYS A 174 -2.49 6.68 -3.46
C CYS A 174 -3.38 7.90 -3.63
N GLN A 175 -2.88 9.10 -3.29
CA GLN A 175 -3.59 10.36 -3.49
C GLN A 175 -3.92 10.63 -4.96
N LYS A 176 -2.99 10.33 -5.88
CA LYS A 176 -3.19 10.54 -7.30
C LYS A 176 -4.19 9.57 -7.94
N VAL A 177 -4.21 8.34 -7.46
CA VAL A 177 -5.10 7.28 -7.97
C VAL A 177 -6.45 7.24 -7.24
N ASN A 178 -6.63 8.09 -6.21
CA ASN A 178 -7.81 8.10 -5.33
C ASN A 178 -8.06 6.74 -4.64
N ILE A 179 -6.98 6.12 -4.15
CA ILE A 179 -7.06 4.94 -3.30
C ILE A 179 -7.14 5.45 -1.86
N PRO A 180 -8.17 5.05 -1.07
CA PRO A 180 -8.21 5.35 0.36
C PRO A 180 -7.03 4.66 1.05
N TYR A 181 -6.33 5.39 1.91
CA TYR A 181 -5.17 4.86 2.62
C TYR A 181 -5.14 5.36 4.06
N GLU A 182 -4.52 4.55 4.91
CA GLU A 182 -4.21 4.88 6.30
C GLU A 182 -2.74 4.57 6.55
N VAL A 183 -2.08 5.41 7.33
CA VAL A 183 -0.66 5.26 7.67
C VAL A 183 -0.52 5.21 9.18
N TYR A 184 0.17 4.19 9.66
CA TYR A 184 0.46 3.99 11.07
C TYR A 184 1.96 3.86 11.29
N PHE A 185 2.46 4.58 12.28
CA PHE A 185 3.82 4.38 12.81
C PHE A 185 3.71 3.63 14.12
N PHE A 186 4.54 2.64 14.32
CA PHE A 186 4.63 1.94 15.60
C PHE A 186 6.06 1.97 16.13
N THR A 187 6.20 2.05 17.43
CA THR A 187 7.47 2.02 18.12
C THR A 187 7.44 0.98 19.23
N SER A 188 8.59 0.36 19.50
CA SER A 188 8.76 -0.64 20.54
C SER A 188 9.52 -0.09 21.76
N GLU A 189 9.51 1.22 22.00
CA GLU A 189 10.18 1.77 23.17
C GLU A 189 9.60 1.22 24.48
N VAL A 190 10.40 0.44 25.17
CA VAL A 190 10.13 -0.09 26.51
C VAL A 190 10.51 0.99 27.53
N GLY A 191 9.59 1.85 27.85
CA GLY A 191 9.86 2.91 28.82
C GLY A 191 8.75 3.94 28.97
N GLY A 192 7.56 3.50 29.33
CA GLY A 192 6.59 4.37 30.00
C GLY A 192 5.51 5.03 29.17
N SER A 193 5.29 4.67 27.94
CA SER A 193 4.03 5.00 27.26
C SER A 193 3.88 4.09 26.05
N ALA A 194 3.03 3.09 26.22
CA ALA A 194 2.41 2.25 25.21
C ALA A 194 2.81 2.51 23.75
N LEU A 195 3.01 1.44 23.01
CA LEU A 195 2.96 1.39 21.55
C LEU A 195 2.07 2.53 21.02
N SER A 196 2.66 3.68 20.70
CA SER A 196 1.87 4.75 20.15
C SER A 196 1.75 4.50 18.64
N LEU A 197 0.61 4.00 18.24
CA LEU A 197 0.21 3.98 16.85
C LEU A 197 -0.16 5.41 16.46
N ILE A 198 0.64 6.04 15.63
CA ILE A 198 0.33 7.38 15.11
C ILE A 198 -0.41 7.18 13.79
N HIS A 199 -1.68 7.53 13.78
CA HIS A 199 -2.49 7.56 12.57
C HIS A 199 -2.27 8.90 11.86
N ILE A 200 -1.85 8.89 10.62
CA ILE A 200 -1.62 10.09 9.79
C ILE A 200 -2.67 10.15 8.68
#